data_4fc9df6321a08040fe29ab274ee33e75
#
_entry.id   4fc9df6321a08040fe29ab274ee33e75
#
_cell.length_a   1.000
_cell.length_b   1.000
_cell.length_c   1.000
_cell.angle_alpha   90.00
_cell.angle_beta   90.00
_cell.angle_gamma   90.00
#
_symmetry.space_group_name_H-M   'P 1'
#
loop_
_entity.id
_entity.type
_entity.pdbx_description
1 polymer ?
#
loop_
_entity_poly.entity_id
_entity_poly.type
_entity_poly.pdbx_seq_one_letter_code
_entity_poly.pdbx_strand_id
1 'polypeptide(L)'
;MGWRVFRSVRNGVTAVAVALCLAPAALADDPAPRSETPAAGTKPPLQVSIDKSKVDLAEHHLELRASRDLARVTLKVTGDSGAVLADVERDLSPYPAGKPLVVQWNPSSEEPVIRIEVFAYDMDGYYKGIAIVPWAVSIPHEEVNFRTNVSQIDDSEKPKLEASYTKVAEAVAKHPDLHVTLFIAGHTDTVGDASYNLLLSRQRAQSIAKWFRQRGLKIPIGYEGFGETALLVKTADEVDEPRNRRVDYILSVDEPVFKTSGARPTWNRVP
;
A
#
# COMPACT_ATOMS: atom_id res chain seq x y z
N MET A 1 -20.02 -0.70 -13.64
CA MET A 1 -19.70 -1.71 -12.61
C MET A 1 -18.62 -1.13 -11.72
N GLY A 2 -19.01 -0.66 -10.53
CA GLY A 2 -18.08 0.07 -9.65
C GLY A 2 -17.05 -0.86 -9.02
N TRP A 3 -15.80 -0.52 -9.13
CA TRP A 3 -14.71 -1.12 -8.41
C TRP A 3 -14.93 -0.85 -6.92
N ARG A 4 -15.04 -1.91 -6.13
CA ARG A 4 -15.07 -1.75 -4.67
C ARG A 4 -13.63 -1.51 -4.21
N VAL A 5 -13.28 -0.25 -4.00
CA VAL A 5 -12.14 0.07 -3.16
C VAL A 5 -12.49 -0.38 -1.75
N PHE A 6 -11.59 -1.09 -1.12
CA PHE A 6 -11.80 -1.58 0.22
C PHE A 6 -12.14 -0.41 1.16
N ARG A 7 -13.41 -0.22 1.47
CA ARG A 7 -13.74 0.27 2.82
C ARG A 7 -13.07 -0.71 3.75
N SER A 8 -12.25 -0.21 4.64
CA SER A 8 -11.64 -0.98 5.70
C SER A 8 -12.65 -2.01 6.23
N VAL A 9 -12.64 -3.19 5.63
CA VAL A 9 -13.18 -4.35 6.35
C VAL A 9 -12.27 -4.45 7.55
N ARG A 10 -12.80 -4.51 8.73
CA ARG A 10 -12.11 -4.59 10.04
C ARG A 10 -11.10 -5.73 10.17
N ASN A 11 -10.55 -6.23 9.09
CA ASN A 11 -9.54 -7.27 8.97
C ASN A 11 -8.42 -6.79 8.05
N GLY A 12 -7.69 -5.89 8.52
CA GLY A 12 -6.30 -5.43 8.45
C GLY A 12 -5.44 -5.77 7.26
N VAL A 13 -5.57 -5.06 6.14
CA VAL A 13 -4.42 -4.75 5.31
C VAL A 13 -4.30 -3.23 5.28
N THR A 14 -3.28 -2.68 5.91
CA THR A 14 -2.94 -1.25 5.81
C THR A 14 -1.61 -1.17 5.09
N ALA A 15 -1.64 -0.82 3.81
CA ALA A 15 -0.43 -0.52 3.05
C ALA A 15 -0.25 1.00 3.00
N VAL A 16 0.91 1.48 3.38
CA VAL A 16 1.28 2.90 3.32
C VAL A 16 2.66 3.03 2.70
N ALA A 17 2.76 3.72 1.56
CA ALA A 17 4.01 3.98 0.87
C ALA A 17 4.54 5.40 1.10
N VAL A 18 5.85 5.53 1.24
CA VAL A 18 6.53 6.82 1.22
C VAL A 18 7.34 6.91 -0.07
N ALA A 19 6.88 7.69 -1.03
CA ALA A 19 7.62 7.96 -2.26
C ALA A 19 8.45 9.25 -2.14
N LEU A 20 9.50 9.30 -2.94
CA LEU A 20 10.55 10.32 -2.95
C LEU A 20 10.02 11.72 -3.34
N CYS A 21 10.66 12.75 -2.79
CA CYS A 21 10.35 14.17 -2.99
C CYS A 21 10.05 14.57 -4.44
N LEU A 22 8.86 15.14 -4.66
CA LEU A 22 8.55 15.97 -5.81
C LEU A 22 8.59 17.45 -5.37
N ALA A 23 9.18 18.31 -6.18
CA ALA A 23 9.10 19.75 -5.96
C ALA A 23 7.67 20.23 -6.24
N PRO A 24 7.11 21.14 -5.44
CA PRO A 24 5.77 21.66 -5.70
C PRO A 24 5.75 22.53 -6.96
N ALA A 25 4.62 22.47 -7.68
CA ALA A 25 4.29 23.54 -8.62
C ALA A 25 4.06 24.81 -7.79
N ALA A 26 4.78 25.89 -8.12
CA ALA A 26 4.72 27.14 -7.39
C ALA A 26 3.29 27.71 -7.39
N LEU A 27 2.71 27.90 -6.22
CA LEU A 27 1.59 28.80 -6.03
C LEU A 27 2.13 30.23 -6.20
N ALA A 28 1.51 31.00 -7.08
CA ALA A 28 1.93 32.35 -7.43
C ALA A 28 1.59 33.34 -6.30
N ASP A 29 2.45 33.47 -5.31
CA ASP A 29 2.62 34.60 -4.37
C ASP A 29 3.43 34.24 -3.12
N ASP A 30 3.98 33.00 -3.04
CA ASP A 30 4.89 32.62 -1.96
C ASP A 30 6.36 32.84 -2.42
N PRO A 31 7.26 33.46 -1.61
CA PRO A 31 8.67 33.56 -1.99
C PRO A 31 9.21 32.14 -2.27
N ALA A 32 9.78 31.94 -3.44
CA ALA A 32 10.23 30.63 -3.94
C ALA A 32 10.94 29.83 -2.83
N PRO A 33 10.44 28.62 -2.50
CA PRO A 33 11.02 27.84 -1.42
C PRO A 33 12.46 27.46 -1.75
N ARG A 34 13.37 27.63 -0.79
CA ARG A 34 14.78 27.27 -0.94
C ARG A 34 14.95 25.77 -0.75
N SER A 35 15.34 25.04 -1.79
CA SER A 35 15.76 23.64 -1.66
C SER A 35 17.16 23.57 -1.02
N GLU A 36 17.37 22.71 -0.03
CA GLU A 36 18.66 22.59 0.63
C GLU A 36 19.69 21.89 -0.27
N THR A 37 20.67 22.64 -0.80
CA THR A 37 21.99 22.13 -1.18
C THR A 37 22.96 22.52 -0.06
N PRO A 38 23.62 21.58 0.65
CA PRO A 38 24.47 21.93 1.79
C PRO A 38 25.70 22.70 1.34
N ALA A 39 25.80 23.97 1.74
CA ALA A 39 27.09 24.71 1.75
C ALA A 39 27.78 24.46 3.10
N ALA A 40 29.11 24.39 3.10
CA ALA A 40 29.90 24.16 4.31
C ALA A 40 29.60 25.22 5.38
N GLY A 41 29.10 24.82 6.56
CA GLY A 41 28.73 25.68 7.69
C GLY A 41 27.23 25.86 7.92
N THR A 42 26.35 25.22 7.14
CA THR A 42 24.89 25.30 7.29
C THR A 42 24.34 24.30 8.30
N LYS A 43 23.24 24.66 8.96
CA LYS A 43 22.46 23.74 9.81
C LYS A 43 22.17 22.43 9.04
N PRO A 44 22.13 21.25 9.71
CA PRO A 44 21.77 19.98 9.04
C PRO A 44 20.43 20.14 8.31
N PRO A 45 20.22 19.43 7.16
CA PRO A 45 18.96 19.49 6.42
C PRO A 45 17.74 19.20 7.31
N LEU A 46 16.62 19.88 7.06
CA LEU A 46 15.36 19.58 7.74
C LEU A 46 14.97 18.13 7.42
N GLN A 47 14.87 17.30 8.44
CA GLN A 47 14.35 15.94 8.32
C GLN A 47 12.92 15.91 8.82
N VAL A 48 12.05 15.28 8.06
CA VAL A 48 10.66 15.03 8.42
C VAL A 48 10.40 13.54 8.28
N SER A 49 9.76 12.96 9.25
CA SER A 49 9.34 11.56 9.23
C SER A 49 7.84 11.43 9.53
N ILE A 50 7.19 10.53 8.83
CA ILE A 50 5.80 10.14 9.11
C ILE A 50 5.80 8.68 9.54
N ASP A 51 5.22 8.40 10.70
CA ASP A 51 5.02 7.03 11.15
C ASP A 51 3.84 6.44 10.36
N LYS A 52 4.14 5.48 9.49
CA LYS A 52 3.14 4.81 8.64
C LYS A 52 1.99 4.19 9.45
N SER A 53 2.28 3.71 10.66
CA SER A 53 1.27 3.14 11.57
C SER A 53 0.31 4.18 12.15
N LYS A 54 0.64 5.45 12.01
CA LYS A 54 -0.10 6.62 12.50
C LYS A 54 -0.81 7.38 11.37
N VAL A 55 -0.84 6.82 10.16
CA VAL A 55 -1.67 7.32 9.07
C VAL A 55 -3.02 6.61 9.14
N ASP A 56 -4.04 7.33 9.55
CA ASP A 56 -5.40 6.81 9.66
C ASP A 56 -6.29 7.48 8.61
N LEU A 57 -6.64 6.71 7.57
CA LEU A 57 -7.48 7.18 6.48
C LEU A 57 -8.97 7.21 6.86
N ALA A 58 -9.38 6.48 7.90
CA ALA A 58 -10.75 6.44 8.35
C ALA A 58 -11.07 7.63 9.27
N GLU A 59 -10.11 7.97 10.14
CA GLU A 59 -10.19 9.12 11.05
C GLU A 59 -9.54 10.38 10.47
N HIS A 60 -9.04 10.31 9.22
CA HIS A 60 -8.48 11.43 8.45
C HIS A 60 -7.37 12.18 9.18
N HIS A 61 -6.36 11.47 9.69
CA HIS A 61 -5.21 12.11 10.30
C HIS A 61 -3.90 11.33 10.06
N LEU A 62 -2.79 12.03 10.27
CA LEU A 62 -1.45 11.45 10.30
C LEU A 62 -0.60 12.12 11.39
N GLU A 63 0.44 11.40 11.86
CA GLU A 63 1.44 11.94 12.77
C GLU A 63 2.78 12.11 12.06
N LEU A 64 3.36 13.31 12.14
CA LEU A 64 4.71 13.59 11.65
C LEU A 64 5.63 14.09 12.77
N ARG A 65 6.94 13.96 12.56
CA ARG A 65 7.99 14.55 13.41
C ARG A 65 9.01 15.23 12.52
N ALA A 66 9.55 16.35 13.01
CA ALA A 66 10.58 17.12 12.32
C ALA A 66 11.83 17.28 13.19
N SER A 67 12.99 17.38 12.56
CA SER A 67 14.27 17.59 13.26
C SER A 67 14.53 19.03 13.69
N ARG A 68 13.66 19.96 13.28
CA ARG A 68 13.71 21.40 13.63
C ARG A 68 12.34 21.90 14.04
N ASP A 69 12.29 23.05 14.69
CA ASP A 69 11.04 23.72 15.00
C ASP A 69 10.31 24.11 13.71
N LEU A 70 9.02 23.78 13.66
CA LEU A 70 8.19 24.06 12.49
C LEU A 70 7.44 25.37 12.64
N ALA A 71 7.39 26.13 11.55
CA ALA A 71 6.58 27.33 11.38
C ALA A 71 5.23 27.04 10.73
N ARG A 72 5.18 26.08 9.81
CA ARG A 72 4.00 25.79 9.02
C ARG A 72 4.01 24.33 8.53
N VAL A 73 2.83 23.77 8.31
CA VAL A 73 2.64 22.53 7.60
C VAL A 73 1.52 22.69 6.57
N THR A 74 1.69 22.11 5.38
CA THR A 74 0.62 21.95 4.39
C THR A 74 0.38 20.50 4.12
N LEU A 75 -0.88 20.13 3.83
CA LEU A 75 -1.27 18.78 3.48
C LEU A 75 -2.29 18.84 2.35
N LYS A 76 -2.03 18.09 1.28
CA LYS A 76 -2.94 17.93 0.15
C LYS A 76 -3.30 16.46 0.00
N VAL A 77 -4.60 16.17 -0.08
CA VAL A 77 -5.13 14.81 -0.26
C VAL A 77 -5.79 14.71 -1.62
N THR A 78 -5.41 13.71 -2.40
CA THR A 78 -5.94 13.47 -3.75
C THR A 78 -6.68 12.12 -3.77
N GLY A 79 -7.86 12.12 -4.35
CA GLY A 79 -8.73 10.93 -4.49
C GLY A 79 -8.46 10.13 -5.77
N ASP A 80 -9.12 8.99 -5.88
CA ASP A 80 -9.03 8.03 -7.00
C ASP A 80 -9.44 8.62 -8.37
N SER A 81 -10.29 9.64 -8.36
CA SER A 81 -10.67 10.42 -9.55
C SER A 81 -9.62 11.45 -9.98
N GLY A 82 -8.59 11.70 -9.16
CA GLY A 82 -7.66 12.80 -9.28
C GLY A 82 -8.14 14.13 -8.65
N ALA A 83 -9.33 14.14 -8.07
CA ALA A 83 -9.86 15.32 -7.39
C ALA A 83 -9.09 15.59 -6.08
N VAL A 84 -8.96 16.87 -5.72
CA VAL A 84 -8.43 17.28 -4.42
C VAL A 84 -9.52 17.10 -3.37
N LEU A 85 -9.33 16.15 -2.45
CA LEU A 85 -10.27 15.85 -1.37
C LEU A 85 -10.10 16.80 -0.19
N ALA A 86 -8.87 17.20 0.08
CA ALA A 86 -8.55 18.19 1.11
C ALA A 86 -7.28 18.94 0.74
N ASP A 87 -7.25 20.22 1.11
CA ASP A 87 -6.08 21.08 1.04
C ASP A 87 -6.02 21.85 2.36
N VAL A 88 -5.02 21.57 3.17
CA VAL A 88 -4.90 22.06 4.55
C VAL A 88 -3.59 22.84 4.66
N GLU A 89 -3.69 24.07 5.12
CA GLU A 89 -2.56 24.85 5.57
C GLU A 89 -2.73 25.18 7.05
N ARG A 90 -1.67 25.00 7.84
CA ARG A 90 -1.69 25.27 9.27
C ARG A 90 -0.42 25.96 9.71
N ASP A 91 -0.56 27.18 10.18
CA ASP A 91 0.50 27.91 10.86
C ASP A 91 0.78 27.31 12.24
N LEU A 92 2.05 27.20 12.56
CA LEU A 92 2.57 26.62 13.79
C LEU A 92 3.48 27.67 14.43
N SER A 93 3.20 28.11 15.65
CA SER A 93 3.90 29.25 16.27
C SER A 93 4.74 28.86 17.47
N PRO A 94 6.04 28.69 17.35
CA PRO A 94 6.77 27.61 16.70
C PRO A 94 6.40 26.25 17.31
N TYR A 95 6.38 25.19 16.49
CA TYR A 95 6.14 23.82 16.98
C TYR A 95 7.47 23.12 17.22
N PRO A 96 7.77 22.65 18.46
CA PRO A 96 9.10 22.18 18.83
C PRO A 96 9.58 20.95 18.05
N ALA A 97 10.87 20.93 17.70
CA ALA A 97 11.57 19.80 17.10
C ALA A 97 11.36 18.49 17.88
N GLY A 98 11.24 17.38 17.17
CA GLY A 98 11.07 16.04 17.73
C GLY A 98 9.69 15.74 18.33
N LYS A 99 8.86 16.75 18.59
CA LYS A 99 7.50 16.56 19.10
C LYS A 99 6.59 16.01 17.99
N PRO A 100 5.74 14.99 18.28
CA PRO A 100 4.78 14.49 17.30
C PRO A 100 3.71 15.55 16.99
N LEU A 101 3.54 15.87 15.72
CA LEU A 101 2.51 16.76 15.22
C LEU A 101 1.43 15.95 14.52
N VAL A 102 0.20 16.03 15.01
CA VAL A 102 -0.96 15.44 14.35
C VAL A 102 -1.54 16.45 13.36
N VAL A 103 -1.64 16.05 12.10
CA VAL A 103 -2.30 16.80 11.04
C VAL A 103 -3.58 16.06 10.66
N GLN A 104 -4.70 16.77 10.77
CA GLN A 104 -6.04 16.26 10.44
C GLN A 104 -6.56 16.97 9.21
N TRP A 105 -7.44 16.29 8.46
CA TRP A 105 -8.14 16.86 7.31
C TRP A 105 -9.59 16.43 7.27
N ASN A 106 -10.42 17.22 6.58
CA ASN A 106 -11.81 16.88 6.32
C ASN A 106 -11.97 16.68 4.81
N PRO A 107 -12.20 15.46 4.32
CA PRO A 107 -12.32 15.22 2.90
C PRO A 107 -13.65 15.78 2.36
N SER A 108 -13.63 16.33 1.14
CA SER A 108 -14.81 16.84 0.43
C SER A 108 -15.72 15.73 -0.11
N SER A 109 -15.21 14.50 -0.21
CA SER A 109 -15.96 13.30 -0.62
C SER A 109 -15.37 12.05 0.01
N GLU A 110 -16.13 10.93 -0.03
CA GLU A 110 -15.72 9.63 0.52
C GLU A 110 -14.99 8.74 -0.51
N GLU A 111 -14.49 9.32 -1.60
CA GLU A 111 -13.74 8.52 -2.54
C GLU A 111 -12.39 8.07 -1.94
N PRO A 112 -11.82 6.97 -2.46
CA PRO A 112 -10.55 6.46 -1.96
C PRO A 112 -9.40 7.43 -2.15
N VAL A 113 -8.58 7.58 -1.12
CA VAL A 113 -7.36 8.38 -1.17
C VAL A 113 -6.28 7.63 -1.94
N ILE A 114 -5.71 8.27 -2.98
CA ILE A 114 -4.56 7.73 -3.72
C ILE A 114 -3.25 8.40 -3.35
N ARG A 115 -3.28 9.64 -2.86
CA ARG A 115 -2.07 10.39 -2.52
C ARG A 115 -2.33 11.38 -1.39
N ILE A 116 -1.37 11.46 -0.47
CA ILE A 116 -1.28 12.50 0.55
C ILE A 116 0.10 13.14 0.41
N GLU A 117 0.16 14.42 0.15
CA GLU A 117 1.38 15.21 0.07
C GLU A 117 1.45 16.13 1.29
N VAL A 118 2.54 16.04 2.03
CA VAL A 118 2.77 16.85 3.23
C VAL A 118 4.05 17.64 3.04
N PHE A 119 3.99 18.95 3.26
CA PHE A 119 5.17 19.81 3.33
C PHE A 119 5.25 20.43 4.72
N ALA A 120 6.39 20.28 5.36
CA ALA A 120 6.68 20.92 6.64
C ALA A 120 7.76 21.98 6.42
N TYR A 121 7.51 23.18 6.95
CA TYR A 121 8.38 24.36 6.82
C TYR A 121 8.94 24.70 8.18
N ASP A 122 10.28 24.92 8.26
CA ASP A 122 10.90 25.37 9.50
C ASP A 122 10.82 26.91 9.66
N MET A 123 11.34 27.40 10.79
CA MET A 123 11.34 28.84 11.12
C MET A 123 12.25 29.68 10.20
N ASP A 124 13.18 29.06 9.49
CA ASP A 124 14.11 29.71 8.56
C ASP A 124 13.58 29.69 7.09
N GLY A 125 12.39 29.08 6.85
CA GLY A 125 11.75 28.97 5.53
C GLY A 125 12.23 27.78 4.70
N TYR A 126 13.06 26.88 5.25
CA TYR A 126 13.36 25.62 4.60
C TYR A 126 12.18 24.65 4.72
N TYR A 127 12.02 23.78 3.74
CA TYR A 127 10.93 22.83 3.74
C TYR A 127 11.38 21.40 3.40
N LYS A 128 10.58 20.45 3.83
CA LYS A 128 10.69 19.05 3.43
C LYS A 128 9.31 18.52 3.05
N GLY A 129 9.19 18.00 1.82
CA GLY A 129 8.01 17.31 1.35
C GLY A 129 8.09 15.79 1.53
N ILE A 130 6.96 15.17 1.84
CA ILE A 130 6.75 13.72 1.87
C ILE A 130 5.46 13.43 1.13
N ALA A 131 5.50 12.47 0.20
CA ALA A 131 4.31 11.93 -0.42
C ALA A 131 4.03 10.52 0.12
N ILE A 132 2.78 10.27 0.47
CA ILE A 132 2.26 8.99 0.90
C ILE A 132 1.25 8.55 -0.15
N VAL A 133 1.39 7.32 -0.66
CA VAL A 133 0.47 6.74 -1.65
C VAL A 133 -0.18 5.50 -1.02
N PRO A 134 -1.28 5.66 -0.25
CA PRO A 134 -1.94 4.56 0.46
C PRO A 134 -2.85 3.74 -0.48
N TRP A 135 -2.41 3.56 -1.73
CA TRP A 135 -3.21 2.89 -2.74
C TRP A 135 -2.95 1.39 -2.74
N ALA A 136 -4.01 0.63 -2.47
CA ALA A 136 -4.03 -0.81 -2.59
C ALA A 136 -5.41 -1.27 -3.03
N VAL A 137 -5.48 -2.16 -4.01
CA VAL A 137 -6.72 -2.71 -4.57
C VAL A 137 -6.64 -4.23 -4.60
N SER A 138 -7.61 -4.88 -3.97
CA SER A 138 -7.82 -6.32 -4.18
C SER A 138 -8.55 -6.55 -5.49
N ILE A 139 -8.00 -7.39 -6.34
CA ILE A 139 -8.58 -7.71 -7.64
C ILE A 139 -9.63 -8.81 -7.47
N PRO A 140 -10.92 -8.52 -7.70
CA PRO A 140 -11.96 -9.55 -7.63
C PRO A 140 -11.73 -10.61 -8.71
N HIS A 141 -11.68 -11.86 -8.33
CA HIS A 141 -11.40 -12.97 -9.24
C HIS A 141 -12.18 -14.22 -8.82
N GLU A 142 -12.25 -15.21 -9.72
CA GLU A 142 -12.67 -16.57 -9.39
C GLU A 142 -11.45 -17.35 -8.89
N GLU A 143 -11.64 -18.13 -7.84
CA GLU A 143 -10.56 -18.92 -7.27
C GLU A 143 -10.02 -19.95 -8.28
N VAL A 144 -8.70 -20.00 -8.42
CA VAL A 144 -8.01 -21.03 -9.19
C VAL A 144 -7.94 -22.30 -8.33
N ASN A 145 -8.57 -23.37 -8.82
CA ASN A 145 -8.57 -24.63 -8.13
C ASN A 145 -7.31 -25.42 -8.48
N PHE A 146 -6.64 -25.89 -7.45
CA PHE A 146 -5.52 -26.81 -7.57
C PHE A 146 -5.93 -28.21 -7.14
N ARG A 147 -5.44 -29.22 -7.84
CA ARG A 147 -5.60 -30.61 -7.35
C ARG A 147 -4.91 -30.78 -6.00
N THR A 148 -5.35 -31.76 -5.23
CA THR A 148 -4.76 -32.06 -3.92
C THR A 148 -3.26 -32.24 -4.03
N ASN A 149 -2.50 -31.54 -3.18
CA ASN A 149 -1.03 -31.58 -3.12
C ASN A 149 -0.32 -31.18 -4.42
N VAL A 150 -0.99 -30.42 -5.31
CA VAL A 150 -0.43 -29.94 -6.58
C VAL A 150 -0.45 -28.43 -6.60
N SER A 151 0.61 -27.83 -7.16
CA SER A 151 0.73 -26.40 -7.41
C SER A 151 0.73 -26.06 -8.91
N GLN A 152 0.62 -27.06 -9.79
CA GLN A 152 0.49 -26.84 -11.23
C GLN A 152 -0.94 -26.39 -11.57
N ILE A 153 -1.04 -25.37 -12.41
CA ILE A 153 -2.31 -24.85 -12.90
C ILE A 153 -2.82 -25.75 -14.02
N ASP A 154 -4.01 -26.30 -13.86
CA ASP A 154 -4.67 -27.07 -14.92
C ASP A 154 -5.16 -26.16 -16.04
N ASP A 155 -5.20 -26.66 -17.27
CA ASP A 155 -5.62 -25.87 -18.45
C ASP A 155 -7.05 -25.34 -18.30
N SER A 156 -7.93 -26.09 -17.63
CA SER A 156 -9.30 -25.69 -17.33
C SER A 156 -9.41 -24.44 -16.43
N GLU A 157 -8.37 -24.14 -15.66
CA GLU A 157 -8.33 -23.00 -14.73
C GLU A 157 -7.77 -21.72 -15.38
N LYS A 158 -7.12 -21.84 -16.56
CA LYS A 158 -6.52 -20.70 -17.27
C LYS A 158 -7.52 -19.59 -17.63
N PRO A 159 -8.78 -19.86 -18.02
CA PRO A 159 -9.75 -18.80 -18.28
C PRO A 159 -9.99 -17.85 -17.08
N LYS A 160 -9.95 -18.36 -15.83
CA LYS A 160 -10.06 -17.56 -14.62
C LYS A 160 -8.87 -16.60 -14.44
N LEU A 161 -7.67 -17.07 -14.79
CA LEU A 161 -6.46 -16.26 -14.77
C LEU A 161 -6.47 -15.20 -15.87
N GLU A 162 -6.98 -15.51 -17.06
CA GLU A 162 -7.15 -14.51 -18.15
C GLU A 162 -8.13 -13.39 -17.72
N ALA A 163 -9.24 -13.76 -17.09
CA ALA A 163 -10.19 -12.78 -16.53
C ALA A 163 -9.52 -11.90 -15.45
N SER A 164 -8.70 -12.49 -14.60
CA SER A 164 -7.94 -11.77 -13.58
C SER A 164 -6.87 -10.86 -14.20
N TYR A 165 -6.17 -11.34 -15.24
CA TYR A 165 -5.18 -10.56 -15.99
C TYR A 165 -5.80 -9.29 -16.58
N THR A 166 -6.97 -9.42 -17.21
CA THR A 166 -7.71 -8.28 -17.76
C THR A 166 -7.99 -7.23 -16.71
N LYS A 167 -8.52 -7.64 -15.55
CA LYS A 167 -8.82 -6.72 -14.43
C LYS A 167 -7.55 -6.05 -13.86
N VAL A 168 -6.46 -6.79 -13.74
CA VAL A 168 -5.15 -6.24 -13.34
C VAL A 168 -4.67 -5.19 -14.34
N ALA A 169 -4.73 -5.51 -15.64
CA ALA A 169 -4.31 -4.60 -16.70
C ALA A 169 -5.16 -3.30 -16.73
N GLU A 170 -6.49 -3.42 -16.56
CA GLU A 170 -7.39 -2.29 -16.45
C GLU A 170 -7.08 -1.39 -15.25
N ALA A 171 -6.84 -2.00 -14.08
CA ALA A 171 -6.52 -1.26 -12.86
C ALA A 171 -5.18 -0.52 -12.98
N VAL A 172 -4.17 -1.15 -13.60
CA VAL A 172 -2.87 -0.51 -13.87
C VAL A 172 -3.02 0.64 -14.87
N ALA A 173 -3.80 0.44 -15.94
CA ALA A 173 -4.01 1.46 -16.98
C ALA A 173 -4.76 2.70 -16.44
N LYS A 174 -5.60 2.53 -15.42
CA LYS A 174 -6.33 3.64 -14.77
C LYS A 174 -5.38 4.58 -14.00
N HIS A 175 -4.25 4.08 -13.50
CA HIS A 175 -3.30 4.83 -12.68
C HIS A 175 -1.87 4.70 -13.22
N PRO A 176 -1.56 5.24 -14.42
CA PRO A 176 -0.28 5.05 -15.09
C PRO A 176 0.91 5.65 -14.32
N ASP A 177 0.67 6.65 -13.47
CA ASP A 177 1.69 7.33 -12.68
C ASP A 177 2.04 6.59 -11.38
N LEU A 178 1.28 5.53 -11.02
CA LEU A 178 1.56 4.75 -9.83
C LEU A 178 2.51 3.58 -10.12
N HIS A 179 3.61 3.52 -9.40
CA HIS A 179 4.55 2.39 -9.46
C HIS A 179 4.03 1.24 -8.59
N VAL A 180 3.09 0.48 -9.14
CA VAL A 180 2.42 -0.61 -8.42
C VAL A 180 3.11 -1.95 -8.65
N THR A 181 2.97 -2.84 -7.67
CA THR A 181 3.34 -4.25 -7.72
C THR A 181 2.08 -5.10 -7.60
N LEU A 182 1.98 -6.18 -8.38
CA LEU A 182 0.99 -7.21 -8.15
C LEU A 182 1.51 -8.17 -7.08
N PHE A 183 0.84 -8.26 -5.94
CA PHE A 183 1.13 -9.21 -4.87
C PHE A 183 0.14 -10.36 -4.92
N ILE A 184 0.66 -11.59 -4.92
CA ILE A 184 -0.11 -12.84 -4.97
C ILE A 184 0.12 -13.59 -3.68
N ALA A 185 -0.91 -13.67 -2.83
CA ALA A 185 -0.86 -14.29 -1.51
C ALA A 185 -1.64 -15.61 -1.51
N GLY A 186 -0.94 -16.71 -1.28
CA GLY A 186 -1.56 -18.06 -1.19
C GLY A 186 -1.91 -18.42 0.26
N HIS A 187 -3.07 -19.06 0.45
CA HIS A 187 -3.59 -19.48 1.75
C HIS A 187 -4.10 -20.91 1.71
N THR A 188 -4.16 -21.56 2.86
CA THR A 188 -4.78 -22.87 3.08
C THR A 188 -5.82 -22.77 4.20
N ASP A 189 -6.62 -23.82 4.35
CA ASP A 189 -7.31 -24.10 5.60
C ASP A 189 -6.34 -24.70 6.63
N THR A 190 -6.86 -25.18 7.77
CA THR A 190 -6.08 -25.71 8.88
C THR A 190 -5.96 -27.23 8.85
N VAL A 191 -6.29 -27.89 7.73
CA VAL A 191 -6.15 -29.34 7.60
C VAL A 191 -4.71 -29.68 7.26
N GLY A 192 -4.09 -30.55 8.06
CA GLY A 192 -2.75 -31.08 7.87
C GLY A 192 -1.63 -30.25 8.48
N ASP A 193 -0.40 -30.60 8.16
CA ASP A 193 0.79 -29.98 8.74
C ASP A 193 0.97 -28.51 8.31
N ALA A 194 1.13 -27.62 9.29
CA ALA A 194 1.25 -26.18 9.06
C ALA A 194 2.47 -25.80 8.19
N SER A 195 3.60 -26.51 8.33
CA SER A 195 4.79 -26.25 7.52
C SER A 195 4.59 -26.68 6.07
N TYR A 196 3.88 -27.78 5.86
CA TYR A 196 3.47 -28.20 4.53
C TYR A 196 2.47 -27.25 3.89
N ASN A 197 1.48 -26.78 4.64
CA ASN A 197 0.51 -25.77 4.21
C ASN A 197 1.18 -24.48 3.78
N LEU A 198 2.18 -24.01 4.53
CA LEU A 198 2.98 -22.84 4.19
C LEU A 198 3.73 -23.03 2.86
N LEU A 199 4.39 -24.17 2.67
CA LEU A 199 5.11 -24.48 1.43
C LEU A 199 4.16 -24.59 0.24
N LEU A 200 3.06 -25.32 0.38
CA LEU A 200 2.08 -25.55 -0.69
C LEU A 200 1.44 -24.24 -1.15
N SER A 201 1.02 -23.38 -0.21
CA SER A 201 0.43 -22.08 -0.53
C SER A 201 1.42 -21.18 -1.26
N ARG A 202 2.71 -21.17 -0.87
CA ARG A 202 3.76 -20.43 -1.57
C ARG A 202 3.98 -20.97 -3.00
N GLN A 203 4.02 -22.26 -3.19
CA GLN A 203 4.18 -22.88 -4.52
C GLN A 203 3.02 -22.53 -5.45
N ARG A 204 1.77 -22.52 -4.95
CA ARG A 204 0.58 -22.12 -5.70
C ARG A 204 0.64 -20.65 -6.10
N ALA A 205 0.96 -19.75 -5.15
CA ALA A 205 1.16 -18.34 -5.43
C ALA A 205 2.28 -18.10 -6.46
N GLN A 206 3.39 -18.84 -6.38
CA GLN A 206 4.47 -18.79 -7.34
C GLN A 206 4.04 -19.23 -8.75
N SER A 207 3.26 -20.29 -8.86
CA SER A 207 2.77 -20.78 -10.17
C SER A 207 1.89 -19.75 -10.85
N ILE A 208 0.99 -19.12 -10.11
CA ILE A 208 0.15 -18.04 -10.60
C ILE A 208 1.00 -16.82 -10.98
N ALA A 209 1.97 -16.43 -10.15
CA ALA A 209 2.86 -15.29 -10.42
C ALA A 209 3.68 -15.50 -11.70
N LYS A 210 4.21 -16.70 -11.92
CA LYS A 210 4.90 -17.08 -13.16
C LYS A 210 3.96 -17.01 -14.37
N TRP A 211 2.73 -17.45 -14.21
CA TRP A 211 1.73 -17.39 -15.28
C TRP A 211 1.46 -15.93 -15.69
N PHE A 212 1.22 -15.01 -14.75
CA PHE A 212 1.04 -13.58 -15.04
C PHE A 212 2.26 -12.99 -15.78
N ARG A 213 3.46 -13.35 -15.36
CA ARG A 213 4.69 -12.90 -16.02
C ARG A 213 4.77 -13.43 -17.45
N GLN A 214 4.55 -14.73 -17.68
CA GLN A 214 4.54 -15.37 -19.01
C GLN A 214 3.45 -14.81 -19.90
N ARG A 215 2.30 -14.43 -19.34
CA ARG A 215 1.20 -13.78 -20.05
C ARG A 215 1.54 -12.35 -20.50
N GLY A 216 2.64 -11.78 -20.01
CA GLY A 216 3.18 -10.49 -20.45
C GLY A 216 2.94 -9.33 -19.50
N LEU A 217 2.54 -9.56 -18.25
CA LEU A 217 2.43 -8.50 -17.25
C LEU A 217 3.81 -7.88 -16.97
N LYS A 218 3.95 -6.56 -17.18
CA LYS A 218 5.24 -5.84 -17.11
C LYS A 218 5.56 -5.26 -15.73
N ILE A 219 4.54 -4.98 -14.91
CA ILE A 219 4.76 -4.47 -13.54
C ILE A 219 5.48 -5.52 -12.68
N PRO A 220 6.16 -5.12 -11.58
CA PRO A 220 6.71 -6.06 -10.62
C PRO A 220 5.65 -7.03 -10.08
N ILE A 221 6.04 -8.28 -9.83
CA ILE A 221 5.16 -9.30 -9.24
C ILE A 221 5.84 -9.87 -8.00
N GLY A 222 5.17 -9.73 -6.85
CA GLY A 222 5.51 -10.38 -5.60
C GLY A 222 4.62 -11.60 -5.35
N TYR A 223 5.15 -12.64 -4.71
CA TYR A 223 4.33 -13.78 -4.27
C TYR A 223 4.78 -14.28 -2.91
N GLU A 224 3.83 -14.76 -2.11
CA GLU A 224 4.13 -15.41 -0.84
C GLU A 224 3.02 -16.40 -0.45
N GLY A 225 3.40 -17.40 0.34
CA GLY A 225 2.48 -18.34 0.99
C GLY A 225 2.30 -18.00 2.46
N PHE A 226 1.08 -17.95 2.89
CA PHE A 226 0.69 -17.70 4.28
C PHE A 226 0.21 -18.97 4.97
N GLY A 227 0.02 -20.08 4.22
CA GLY A 227 -0.56 -21.28 4.78
C GLY A 227 -1.84 -20.95 5.54
N GLU A 228 -1.93 -21.44 6.75
CA GLU A 228 -3.04 -21.21 7.69
C GLU A 228 -2.81 -20.02 8.66
N THR A 229 -1.69 -19.29 8.53
CA THR A 229 -1.36 -18.21 9.46
C THR A 229 -2.19 -16.92 9.26
N ALA A 230 -2.88 -16.79 8.12
CA ALA A 230 -3.70 -15.65 7.77
C ALA A 230 -5.08 -16.10 7.27
N LEU A 231 -5.85 -16.70 8.16
CA LEU A 231 -7.19 -17.22 7.87
C LEU A 231 -8.19 -16.10 7.56
N LEU A 232 -9.01 -16.28 6.54
CA LEU A 232 -10.16 -15.43 6.26
C LEU A 232 -11.28 -15.67 7.27
N VAL A 233 -11.51 -16.95 7.56
CA VAL A 233 -12.46 -17.42 8.57
C VAL A 233 -11.68 -18.10 9.66
N LYS A 234 -11.78 -17.59 10.88
CA LYS A 234 -11.10 -18.18 12.03
C LYS A 234 -11.69 -19.55 12.34
N THR A 235 -10.88 -20.59 12.24
CA THR A 235 -11.25 -21.98 12.57
C THR A 235 -10.34 -22.54 13.66
N ALA A 236 -10.74 -23.67 14.23
CA ALA A 236 -9.84 -24.51 15.00
C ALA A 236 -8.87 -25.22 14.04
N ASP A 237 -7.92 -25.96 14.59
CA ASP A 237 -7.04 -26.86 13.83
C ASP A 237 -7.83 -28.02 13.19
N GLU A 238 -7.31 -28.59 12.10
CA GLU A 238 -7.90 -29.69 11.33
C GLU A 238 -9.35 -29.44 10.84
N VAL A 239 -9.69 -28.20 10.51
CA VAL A 239 -11.02 -27.84 9.96
C VAL A 239 -10.92 -27.54 8.47
N ASP A 240 -11.67 -28.31 7.67
CA ASP A 240 -11.86 -28.03 6.23
C ASP A 240 -12.77 -26.79 6.05
N GLU A 241 -12.17 -25.66 5.70
CA GLU A 241 -12.89 -24.41 5.41
C GLU A 241 -12.50 -23.92 4.01
N PRO A 242 -13.36 -24.14 3.00
CA PRO A 242 -13.06 -23.76 1.61
C PRO A 242 -12.69 -22.28 1.42
N ARG A 243 -13.27 -21.36 2.20
CA ARG A 243 -12.98 -19.92 2.13
C ARG A 243 -11.57 -19.56 2.58
N ASN A 244 -10.92 -20.44 3.35
CA ASN A 244 -9.52 -20.25 3.73
C ASN A 244 -8.56 -20.72 2.61
N ARG A 245 -8.99 -21.65 1.75
CA ARG A 245 -8.22 -22.11 0.58
C ARG A 245 -8.37 -21.15 -0.58
N ARG A 246 -7.59 -20.08 -0.60
CA ARG A 246 -7.69 -19.00 -1.57
C ARG A 246 -6.33 -18.47 -2.00
N VAL A 247 -6.34 -17.69 -3.06
CA VAL A 247 -5.20 -16.86 -3.47
C VAL A 247 -5.68 -15.42 -3.65
N ASP A 248 -5.15 -14.49 -2.88
CA ASP A 248 -5.49 -13.08 -2.99
C ASP A 248 -4.59 -12.38 -4.03
N TYR A 249 -5.16 -11.53 -4.89
CA TYR A 249 -4.45 -10.69 -5.85
C TYR A 249 -4.59 -9.22 -5.42
N ILE A 250 -3.48 -8.62 -5.06
CA ILE A 250 -3.45 -7.25 -4.53
C ILE A 250 -2.52 -6.40 -5.38
N LEU A 251 -3.05 -5.35 -6.02
CA LEU A 251 -2.24 -4.29 -6.59
C LEU A 251 -1.97 -3.26 -5.51
N SER A 252 -0.70 -2.97 -5.26
CA SER A 252 -0.32 -2.01 -4.23
C SER A 252 1.00 -1.35 -4.55
N VAL A 253 1.18 -0.11 -4.09
CA VAL A 253 2.46 0.59 -4.13
C VAL A 253 3.42 0.01 -3.09
N ASP A 254 2.92 -0.30 -1.90
CA ASP A 254 3.68 -0.95 -0.82
C ASP A 254 3.36 -2.45 -0.71
N GLU A 255 4.23 -3.15 -0.01
CA GLU A 255 3.98 -4.54 0.36
C GLU A 255 2.78 -4.64 1.30
N PRO A 256 1.73 -5.41 0.92
CA PRO A 256 0.57 -5.58 1.78
C PRO A 256 0.94 -6.30 3.07
N VAL A 257 0.33 -5.87 4.17
CA VAL A 257 0.54 -6.44 5.49
C VAL A 257 -0.69 -7.25 5.87
N PHE A 258 -0.51 -8.55 6.05
CA PHE A 258 -1.54 -9.43 6.59
C PHE A 258 -1.42 -9.54 8.11
N LYS A 259 -2.54 -9.67 8.80
CA LYS A 259 -2.56 -10.06 10.21
C LYS A 259 -2.24 -11.55 10.28
N THR A 260 -1.01 -11.87 10.63
CA THR A 260 -0.52 -13.23 10.78
C THR A 260 -0.30 -13.59 12.24
N SER A 261 -0.35 -14.84 12.57
CA SER A 261 0.00 -15.38 13.90
C SER A 261 1.52 -15.52 14.13
N GLY A 262 2.37 -15.02 13.21
CA GLY A 262 3.82 -15.19 13.27
C GLY A 262 4.59 -14.01 12.67
N ALA A 263 5.85 -14.24 12.33
CA ALA A 263 6.72 -13.27 11.68
C ALA A 263 6.14 -12.81 10.33
N ARG A 264 6.38 -11.54 9.98
CA ARG A 264 5.99 -11.02 8.66
C ARG A 264 6.73 -11.79 7.57
N PRO A 265 6.02 -12.35 6.59
CA PRO A 265 6.66 -13.03 5.47
C PRO A 265 7.41 -12.03 4.60
N THR A 266 8.50 -12.49 3.99
CA THR A 266 9.26 -11.71 3.00
C THR A 266 8.75 -12.07 1.62
N TRP A 267 8.24 -11.07 0.89
CA TRP A 267 7.73 -11.27 -0.46
C TRP A 267 8.84 -11.68 -1.44
N ASN A 268 8.64 -12.81 -2.08
CA ASN A 268 9.49 -13.26 -3.18
C ASN A 268 9.11 -12.50 -4.46
N ARG A 269 10.05 -12.38 -5.40
CA ARG A 269 9.83 -11.67 -6.68
C ARG A 269 9.95 -12.65 -7.85
N VAL A 270 9.12 -12.46 -8.86
CA VAL A 270 9.29 -13.14 -10.15
C VAL A 270 10.18 -12.26 -11.03
N PRO A 271 11.22 -12.84 -11.65
CA PRO A 271 12.10 -12.13 -12.59
C PRO A 271 11.37 -11.52 -13.78
#